data_529c35014ebfff90df63f2f431ae3b99
#
_entry.id   529c35014ebfff90df63f2f431ae3b99
#
_cell.length_a   1.000
_cell.length_b   1.000
_cell.length_c   1.000
_cell.angle_alpha   90.00
_cell.angle_beta   90.00
_cell.angle_gamma   90.00
#
_symmetry.space_group_name_H-M   'P 1'
#
loop_
_entity.id
_entity.type
_entity.pdbx_description
1 polymer ?
#
loop_
_entity_poly.entity_id
_entity_poly.type
_entity_poly.pdbx_seq_one_letter_code
_entity_poly.pdbx_strand_id
1 'polypeptide(L)'
;MQHKIYIAATNQHVGKTTVTLGICAALRNQGYRVGYCKPVGQEFVSLENNLVADKDALLFAKTLDFKLEPHIHSPVILGDGATQAYWDSPSEYPFRRQIQEAVQHFTPELFDWVVLEGTGHPGVGSIVGLSNAAVARMTGARVILIVRGGIGKTIDEMAMSLALFHQEGVRVEGVIVNKVLPDKIEKIRHYLGKVLNAWGIPLLGVIPYDASMMFPLFELIRASVRGKVLFNPEYMENRIAGIVTGSLVETYDLRNQSNILLVCNAIRLPEVLKKVIKVAEVQGLTHPDIAGILVTNSEDGHPLVASDAYCMDFIERYQVPVIESKLDTYGAALRINAIEVKINTRTPWKAARATELVQEYVALDDLITIFETRPA
;
A
#
# COMPACT_ATOMS: atom_id res chain seq x y z
N MET A 1 -1.45 -30.22 9.53
CA MET A 1 -1.66 -30.12 8.05
C MET A 1 -1.27 -28.71 7.64
N GLN A 2 -0.60 -28.51 6.50
CA GLN A 2 -0.24 -27.16 6.03
C GLN A 2 -1.37 -26.55 5.22
N HIS A 3 -1.67 -25.28 5.46
CA HIS A 3 -2.68 -24.52 4.73
C HIS A 3 -2.04 -23.52 3.79
N LYS A 4 -2.50 -23.48 2.53
CA LYS A 4 -2.03 -22.52 1.54
C LYS A 4 -3.16 -21.56 1.18
N ILE A 5 -2.94 -20.27 1.42
CA ILE A 5 -3.88 -19.19 1.08
C ILE A 5 -3.31 -18.41 -0.11
N TYR A 6 -4.12 -18.19 -1.12
CA TYR A 6 -3.82 -17.25 -2.20
C TYR A 6 -4.66 -15.99 -2.03
N ILE A 7 -4.03 -14.87 -1.78
CA ILE A 7 -4.71 -13.57 -1.64
C ILE A 7 -4.81 -12.92 -3.03
N ALA A 8 -6.00 -12.92 -3.58
CA ALA A 8 -6.32 -12.22 -4.83
C ALA A 8 -7.13 -10.95 -4.58
N ALA A 9 -7.24 -10.09 -5.58
CA ALA A 9 -8.13 -8.92 -5.51
C ALA A 9 -8.82 -8.68 -6.84
N THR A 10 -10.02 -8.12 -6.82
CA THR A 10 -10.79 -7.83 -8.03
C THR A 10 -10.12 -6.78 -8.92
N ASN A 11 -9.27 -5.91 -8.34
CA ASN A 11 -8.61 -4.84 -9.08
C ASN A 11 -7.26 -4.46 -8.43
N GLN A 12 -6.48 -3.61 -9.10
CA GLN A 12 -5.32 -2.94 -8.50
C GLN A 12 -5.76 -1.96 -7.40
N HIS A 13 -4.84 -1.64 -6.48
CA HIS A 13 -5.05 -0.65 -5.41
C HIS A 13 -6.23 -0.91 -4.45
N VAL A 14 -6.79 -2.11 -4.46
CA VAL A 14 -7.82 -2.53 -3.49
C VAL A 14 -7.26 -2.66 -2.07
N GLY A 15 -5.93 -2.76 -1.93
CA GLY A 15 -5.23 -2.92 -0.65
C GLY A 15 -4.86 -4.36 -0.34
N LYS A 16 -4.61 -5.15 -1.37
CA LYS A 16 -4.19 -6.56 -1.26
C LYS A 16 -2.99 -6.72 -0.32
N THR A 17 -1.88 -6.04 -0.58
CA THR A 17 -0.66 -6.08 0.25
C THR A 17 -0.93 -5.72 1.71
N THR A 18 -1.77 -4.71 1.97
CA THR A 18 -2.18 -4.33 3.34
C THR A 18 -2.90 -5.48 4.05
N VAL A 19 -3.90 -6.09 3.39
CA VAL A 19 -4.67 -7.19 3.98
C VAL A 19 -3.82 -8.44 4.11
N THR A 20 -2.99 -8.76 3.12
CA THR A 20 -2.07 -9.91 3.16
C THR A 20 -1.10 -9.80 4.34
N LEU A 21 -0.50 -8.62 4.52
CA LEU A 21 0.42 -8.38 5.64
C LEU A 21 -0.28 -8.51 6.98
N GLY A 22 -1.47 -7.92 7.12
CA GLY A 22 -2.28 -8.03 8.31
C GLY A 22 -2.65 -9.49 8.64
N ILE A 23 -3.04 -10.30 7.65
CA ILE A 23 -3.33 -11.73 7.83
C ILE A 23 -2.06 -12.48 8.29
N CYS A 24 -0.93 -12.28 7.61
CA CYS A 24 0.33 -12.93 8.01
C CYS A 24 0.71 -12.60 9.45
N ALA A 25 0.66 -11.31 9.82
CA ALA A 25 1.00 -10.86 11.16
C ALA A 25 0.01 -11.39 12.21
N ALA A 26 -1.29 -11.39 11.90
CA ALA A 26 -2.32 -11.88 12.81
C ALA A 26 -2.21 -13.40 13.06
N LEU A 27 -1.95 -14.20 12.03
CA LEU A 27 -1.69 -15.63 12.17
C LEU A 27 -0.44 -15.89 13.01
N ARG A 28 0.64 -15.12 12.81
CA ARG A 28 1.86 -15.23 13.65
C ARG A 28 1.58 -14.85 15.09
N ASN A 29 0.78 -13.83 15.36
CA ASN A 29 0.38 -13.42 16.71
C ASN A 29 -0.42 -14.51 17.44
N GLN A 30 -1.11 -15.39 16.69
CA GLN A 30 -1.78 -16.58 17.24
C GLN A 30 -0.83 -17.79 17.39
N GLY A 31 0.46 -17.63 17.09
CA GLY A 31 1.49 -18.65 17.28
C GLY A 31 1.74 -19.56 16.08
N TYR A 32 1.11 -19.30 14.93
CA TYR A 32 1.37 -20.08 13.71
C TYR A 32 2.68 -19.71 13.05
N ARG A 33 3.35 -20.69 12.45
CA ARG A 33 4.51 -20.49 11.58
C ARG A 33 4.02 -20.13 10.18
N VAL A 34 4.26 -18.91 9.73
CA VAL A 34 3.71 -18.37 8.48
C VAL A 34 4.83 -18.13 7.48
N GLY A 35 4.74 -18.77 6.31
CA GLY A 35 5.54 -18.50 5.13
C GLY A 35 4.83 -17.52 4.19
N TYR A 36 5.60 -16.73 3.47
CA TYR A 36 5.10 -15.77 2.49
C TYR A 36 5.81 -15.91 1.15
N CYS A 37 5.06 -15.81 0.06
CA CYS A 37 5.61 -15.72 -1.29
C CYS A 37 4.73 -14.83 -2.17
N LYS A 38 5.36 -14.05 -3.04
CA LYS A 38 4.72 -13.36 -4.15
C LYS A 38 5.11 -14.06 -5.46
N PRO A 39 4.32 -15.03 -5.92
CA PRO A 39 4.70 -15.89 -7.03
C PRO A 39 4.99 -15.15 -8.33
N VAL A 40 4.25 -14.06 -8.58
CA VAL A 40 4.42 -13.19 -9.75
C VAL A 40 4.48 -11.75 -9.28
N GLY A 41 5.61 -11.09 -9.48
CA GLY A 41 5.84 -9.67 -9.21
C GLY A 41 5.86 -8.83 -10.48
N GLN A 42 5.64 -7.53 -10.35
CA GLN A 42 5.75 -6.54 -11.44
C GLN A 42 6.69 -5.39 -11.09
N GLU A 43 6.76 -5.03 -9.81
CA GLU A 43 7.61 -3.96 -9.30
C GLU A 43 8.77 -4.55 -8.51
N PHE A 44 10.00 -4.34 -8.94
CA PHE A 44 11.16 -4.93 -8.30
C PHE A 44 12.17 -3.91 -7.80
N VAL A 45 13.02 -4.38 -6.93
CA VAL A 45 14.21 -3.68 -6.42
C VAL A 45 15.44 -4.53 -6.71
N SER A 46 16.53 -3.85 -7.04
CA SER A 46 17.85 -4.49 -7.12
C SER A 46 18.39 -4.72 -5.72
N LEU A 47 18.89 -5.91 -5.50
CA LEU A 47 19.58 -6.35 -4.29
C LEU A 47 21.08 -6.48 -4.59
N GLU A 48 21.86 -6.82 -3.58
CA GLU A 48 23.26 -7.16 -3.75
C GLU A 48 23.44 -8.35 -4.70
N ASN A 49 24.62 -8.48 -5.31
CA ASN A 49 24.98 -9.55 -6.26
C ASN A 49 24.07 -9.65 -7.49
N ASN A 50 23.56 -8.52 -7.99
CA ASN A 50 22.67 -8.45 -9.16
C ASN A 50 21.37 -9.25 -9.02
N LEU A 51 20.99 -9.60 -7.82
CA LEU A 51 19.68 -10.22 -7.56
C LEU A 51 18.58 -9.15 -7.61
N VAL A 52 17.39 -9.60 -7.96
CA VAL A 52 16.19 -8.75 -7.94
C VAL A 52 15.09 -9.45 -7.14
N ALA A 53 14.27 -8.68 -6.44
CA ALA A 53 13.08 -9.19 -5.76
C ALA A 53 11.94 -8.20 -5.92
N ASP A 54 10.71 -8.70 -5.86
CA ASP A 54 9.53 -7.83 -5.82
C ASP A 54 9.55 -6.94 -4.55
N LYS A 55 9.09 -5.71 -4.69
CA LYS A 55 9.07 -4.72 -3.58
C LYS A 55 8.24 -5.19 -2.39
N ASP A 56 7.13 -5.90 -2.65
CA ASP A 56 6.30 -6.43 -1.57
C ASP A 56 7.02 -7.57 -0.85
N ALA A 57 7.75 -8.46 -1.56
CA ALA A 57 8.54 -9.50 -0.91
C ALA A 57 9.60 -8.92 0.04
N LEU A 58 10.25 -7.82 -0.33
CA LEU A 58 11.18 -7.11 0.55
C LEU A 58 10.46 -6.48 1.77
N LEU A 59 9.27 -5.90 1.56
CA LEU A 59 8.44 -5.38 2.64
C LEU A 59 8.08 -6.47 3.65
N PHE A 60 7.60 -7.61 3.17
CA PHE A 60 7.22 -8.73 4.04
C PHE A 60 8.42 -9.31 4.78
N ALA A 61 9.56 -9.46 4.11
CA ALA A 61 10.78 -9.94 4.75
C ALA A 61 11.20 -9.04 5.92
N LYS A 62 11.17 -7.71 5.74
CA LYS A 62 11.50 -6.77 6.81
C LYS A 62 10.45 -6.72 7.92
N THR A 63 9.16 -6.81 7.58
CA THR A 63 8.07 -6.67 8.56
C THR A 63 7.87 -7.95 9.38
N LEU A 64 8.02 -9.10 8.75
CA LEU A 64 7.86 -10.41 9.38
C LEU A 64 9.18 -11.03 9.83
N ASP A 65 10.29 -10.32 9.73
CA ASP A 65 11.62 -10.73 10.15
C ASP A 65 12.01 -12.13 9.63
N PHE A 66 12.15 -12.24 8.31
CA PHE A 66 12.71 -13.42 7.67
C PHE A 66 13.75 -13.04 6.61
N LYS A 67 14.67 -13.95 6.32
CA LYS A 67 15.68 -13.75 5.28
C LYS A 67 15.02 -13.80 3.90
N LEU A 68 15.12 -12.72 3.13
CA LEU A 68 14.63 -12.67 1.77
C LEU A 68 15.51 -13.52 0.84
N GLU A 69 14.90 -14.52 0.22
CA GLU A 69 15.50 -15.33 -0.83
C GLU A 69 14.65 -15.17 -2.11
N PRO A 70 15.12 -14.40 -3.11
CA PRO A 70 14.29 -14.03 -4.26
C PRO A 70 13.67 -15.22 -4.99
N HIS A 71 14.43 -16.30 -5.20
CA HIS A 71 13.96 -17.50 -5.89
C HIS A 71 12.85 -18.26 -5.12
N ILE A 72 12.69 -18.00 -3.82
CA ILE A 72 11.61 -18.57 -2.98
C ILE A 72 10.46 -17.58 -2.81
N HIS A 73 10.78 -16.34 -2.43
CA HIS A 73 9.77 -15.37 -2.00
C HIS A 73 9.23 -14.49 -3.13
N SER A 74 9.92 -14.49 -4.31
CA SER A 74 9.58 -13.66 -5.49
C SER A 74 10.10 -14.31 -6.78
N PRO A 75 9.71 -15.56 -7.08
CA PRO A 75 10.37 -16.38 -8.12
C PRO A 75 10.23 -15.86 -9.54
N VAL A 76 9.15 -15.13 -9.85
CA VAL A 76 8.92 -14.59 -11.20
C VAL A 76 8.66 -13.10 -11.14
N ILE A 77 9.36 -12.33 -11.96
CA ILE A 77 9.16 -10.89 -12.11
C ILE A 77 8.82 -10.59 -13.57
N LEU A 78 7.62 -10.06 -13.78
CA LEU A 78 7.15 -9.60 -15.08
C LEU A 78 7.32 -8.07 -15.16
N GLY A 79 8.57 -7.63 -15.26
CA GLY A 79 8.92 -6.23 -15.48
C GLY A 79 8.72 -5.79 -16.94
N ASP A 80 9.14 -4.55 -17.24
CA ASP A 80 9.05 -3.99 -18.58
C ASP A 80 9.78 -4.88 -19.61
N GLY A 81 9.10 -5.20 -20.72
CA GLY A 81 9.63 -6.06 -21.78
C GLY A 81 9.56 -7.57 -21.53
N ALA A 82 9.28 -8.02 -20.29
CA ALA A 82 9.28 -9.45 -19.97
C ALA A 82 8.24 -10.26 -20.75
N THR A 83 7.09 -9.67 -21.07
CA THR A 83 6.03 -10.34 -21.83
C THR A 83 6.42 -10.53 -23.29
N GLN A 84 7.06 -9.55 -23.91
CA GLN A 84 7.58 -9.66 -25.27
C GLN A 84 8.68 -10.73 -25.35
N ALA A 85 9.69 -10.64 -24.46
CA ALA A 85 10.77 -11.60 -24.37
C ALA A 85 10.26 -13.05 -24.20
N TYR A 86 9.22 -13.25 -23.36
CA TYR A 86 8.59 -14.56 -23.21
C TYR A 86 8.01 -15.08 -24.53
N TRP A 87 7.30 -14.23 -25.31
CA TRP A 87 6.70 -14.66 -26.57
C TRP A 87 7.73 -14.89 -27.68
N ASP A 88 8.86 -14.17 -27.64
CA ASP A 88 9.98 -14.38 -28.59
C ASP A 88 10.71 -15.69 -28.32
N SER A 89 10.86 -16.11 -27.05
CA SER A 89 11.59 -17.32 -26.65
C SER A 89 10.96 -18.02 -25.44
N PRO A 90 9.76 -18.62 -25.53
CA PRO A 90 9.04 -19.16 -24.36
C PRO A 90 9.81 -20.23 -23.58
N SER A 91 10.66 -21.00 -24.24
CA SER A 91 11.47 -22.06 -23.62
C SER A 91 12.55 -21.55 -22.65
N GLU A 92 12.97 -20.29 -22.80
CA GLU A 92 13.96 -19.66 -21.93
C GLU A 92 13.36 -19.17 -20.59
N TYR A 93 12.04 -19.13 -20.49
CA TYR A 93 11.30 -18.61 -19.34
C TYR A 93 10.47 -19.70 -18.66
N PRO A 94 11.06 -20.58 -17.85
CA PRO A 94 10.35 -21.68 -17.19
C PRO A 94 9.56 -21.19 -15.96
N PHE A 95 8.77 -20.13 -16.08
CA PHE A 95 8.07 -19.44 -15.01
C PHE A 95 7.24 -20.37 -14.13
N ARG A 96 6.48 -21.30 -14.75
CA ARG A 96 5.66 -22.27 -13.99
C ARG A 96 6.52 -23.15 -13.08
N ARG A 97 7.65 -23.62 -13.60
CA ARG A 97 8.59 -24.44 -12.83
C ARG A 97 9.22 -23.64 -11.69
N GLN A 98 9.63 -22.40 -11.94
CA GLN A 98 10.18 -21.52 -10.91
C GLN A 98 9.20 -21.33 -9.74
N ILE A 99 7.90 -21.10 -10.02
CA ILE A 99 6.88 -20.96 -8.98
C ILE A 99 6.69 -22.27 -8.20
N GLN A 100 6.64 -23.42 -8.91
CA GLN A 100 6.48 -24.71 -8.26
C GLN A 100 7.67 -25.06 -7.35
N GLU A 101 8.89 -24.83 -7.81
CA GLU A 101 10.10 -25.00 -7.02
C GLU A 101 10.12 -24.09 -5.81
N ALA A 102 9.76 -22.81 -5.97
CA ALA A 102 9.66 -21.86 -4.86
C ALA A 102 8.69 -22.35 -3.77
N VAL A 103 7.51 -22.81 -4.16
CA VAL A 103 6.48 -23.25 -3.19
C VAL A 103 6.87 -24.55 -2.48
N GLN A 104 7.72 -25.38 -3.06
CA GLN A 104 8.23 -26.60 -2.41
C GLN A 104 9.15 -26.32 -1.21
N HIS A 105 9.75 -25.12 -1.12
CA HIS A 105 10.53 -24.72 0.06
C HIS A 105 9.67 -24.49 1.30
N PHE A 106 8.38 -24.27 1.15
CA PHE A 106 7.47 -24.11 2.28
C PHE A 106 6.92 -25.46 2.71
N THR A 107 7.72 -26.22 3.47
CA THR A 107 7.33 -27.56 3.93
C THR A 107 6.46 -27.51 5.18
N PRO A 108 5.61 -28.53 5.45
CA PRO A 108 4.76 -28.60 6.64
C PRO A 108 5.54 -28.62 7.96
N GLU A 109 6.79 -29.08 7.93
CA GLU A 109 7.67 -29.10 9.11
C GLU A 109 8.10 -27.69 9.54
N LEU A 110 8.16 -26.76 8.58
CA LEU A 110 8.59 -25.38 8.79
C LEU A 110 7.44 -24.40 8.90
N PHE A 111 6.33 -24.65 8.20
CA PHE A 111 5.23 -23.70 8.09
C PHE A 111 3.86 -24.37 8.25
N ASP A 112 3.04 -23.80 9.11
CA ASP A 112 1.62 -24.19 9.28
C ASP A 112 0.76 -23.53 8.20
N TRP A 113 1.09 -22.29 7.85
CA TRP A 113 0.42 -21.49 6.84
C TRP A 113 1.40 -20.95 5.81
N VAL A 114 1.02 -21.00 4.55
CA VAL A 114 1.73 -20.35 3.44
C VAL A 114 0.80 -19.36 2.76
N VAL A 115 1.15 -18.09 2.80
CA VAL A 115 0.37 -17.02 2.20
C VAL A 115 1.03 -16.58 0.91
N LEU A 116 0.31 -16.80 -0.20
CA LEU A 116 0.71 -16.43 -1.55
C LEU A 116 -0.01 -15.14 -1.93
N GLU A 117 0.71 -14.09 -2.29
CA GLU A 117 0.12 -12.82 -2.70
C GLU A 117 0.04 -12.72 -4.23
N GLY A 118 -1.17 -12.56 -4.75
CA GLY A 118 -1.41 -12.33 -6.17
C GLY A 118 -1.03 -10.94 -6.64
N THR A 119 -1.03 -10.72 -7.95
CA THR A 119 -0.67 -9.45 -8.60
C THR A 119 -1.85 -8.88 -9.38
N GLY A 120 -2.13 -7.59 -9.19
CA GLY A 120 -3.21 -6.88 -9.89
C GLY A 120 -4.60 -7.51 -9.68
N HIS A 121 -5.37 -7.65 -10.76
CA HIS A 121 -6.66 -8.36 -10.80
C HIS A 121 -6.46 -9.85 -11.18
N PRO A 122 -7.48 -10.73 -11.05
CA PRO A 122 -7.30 -12.18 -11.23
C PRO A 122 -6.70 -12.63 -12.56
N GLY A 123 -6.90 -11.87 -13.63
CA GLY A 123 -6.37 -12.18 -14.96
C GLY A 123 -4.93 -11.70 -15.23
N VAL A 124 -4.32 -10.94 -14.31
CA VAL A 124 -2.93 -10.48 -14.52
C VAL A 124 -1.98 -11.67 -14.59
N GLY A 125 -1.09 -11.66 -15.59
CA GLY A 125 -0.19 -12.77 -15.91
C GLY A 125 -0.74 -13.77 -16.91
N SER A 126 -2.00 -13.66 -17.36
CA SER A 126 -2.60 -14.58 -18.36
C SER A 126 -1.79 -14.65 -19.64
N ILE A 127 -1.17 -13.55 -20.04
CA ILE A 127 -0.35 -13.49 -21.28
C ILE A 127 0.82 -14.50 -21.27
N VAL A 128 1.32 -14.87 -20.10
CA VAL A 128 2.36 -15.88 -19.92
C VAL A 128 1.82 -17.14 -19.22
N GLY A 129 0.51 -17.33 -19.18
CA GLY A 129 -0.13 -18.49 -18.56
C GLY A 129 -0.05 -18.51 -17.02
N LEU A 130 0.12 -17.36 -16.38
CA LEU A 130 0.29 -17.17 -14.93
C LEU A 130 -0.79 -16.24 -14.36
N SER A 131 -2.04 -16.36 -14.82
CA SER A 131 -3.13 -15.65 -14.13
C SER A 131 -3.15 -16.00 -12.64
N ASN A 132 -3.65 -15.11 -11.80
CA ASN A 132 -3.78 -15.41 -10.37
C ASN A 132 -4.53 -16.74 -10.13
N ALA A 133 -5.55 -17.02 -10.94
CA ALA A 133 -6.28 -18.27 -10.85
C ALA A 133 -5.43 -19.49 -11.24
N ALA A 134 -4.65 -19.41 -12.33
CA ALA A 134 -3.74 -20.46 -12.75
C ALA A 134 -2.63 -20.71 -11.71
N VAL A 135 -2.09 -19.64 -11.11
CA VAL A 135 -1.09 -19.77 -10.05
C VAL A 135 -1.68 -20.38 -8.77
N ALA A 136 -2.89 -19.97 -8.36
CA ALA A 136 -3.57 -20.57 -7.22
C ALA A 136 -3.78 -22.09 -7.44
N ARG A 137 -4.25 -22.49 -8.64
CA ARG A 137 -4.41 -23.90 -9.00
C ARG A 137 -3.08 -24.67 -8.93
N MET A 138 -2.03 -24.17 -9.59
CA MET A 138 -0.76 -24.90 -9.67
C MET A 138 -0.05 -25.05 -8.32
N THR A 139 -0.31 -24.15 -7.38
CA THR A 139 0.25 -24.18 -6.02
C THR A 139 -0.63 -24.94 -5.02
N GLY A 140 -1.84 -25.35 -5.42
CA GLY A 140 -2.81 -25.97 -4.55
C GLY A 140 -3.32 -25.04 -3.45
N ALA A 141 -3.31 -23.73 -3.71
CA ALA A 141 -3.75 -22.73 -2.74
C ALA A 141 -5.24 -22.40 -2.91
N ARG A 142 -5.94 -22.24 -1.79
CA ARG A 142 -7.34 -21.78 -1.75
C ARG A 142 -7.38 -20.26 -1.68
N VAL A 143 -8.36 -19.63 -2.33
CA VAL A 143 -8.34 -18.19 -2.56
C VAL A 143 -9.18 -17.45 -1.53
N ILE A 144 -8.62 -16.37 -1.00
CA ILE A 144 -9.35 -15.28 -0.35
C ILE A 144 -9.34 -14.09 -1.30
N LEU A 145 -10.52 -13.57 -1.61
CA LEU A 145 -10.70 -12.49 -2.57
C LEU A 145 -10.89 -11.15 -1.84
N ILE A 146 -10.02 -10.19 -2.13
CA ILE A 146 -10.13 -8.82 -1.59
C ILE A 146 -10.88 -7.96 -2.60
N VAL A 147 -11.91 -7.26 -2.13
CA VAL A 147 -12.72 -6.37 -2.94
C VAL A 147 -12.76 -4.96 -2.35
N ARG A 148 -12.98 -3.94 -3.17
CA ARG A 148 -13.15 -2.57 -2.69
C ARG A 148 -14.59 -2.34 -2.22
N GLY A 149 -14.74 -1.48 -1.21
CA GLY A 149 -16.06 -1.06 -0.73
C GLY A 149 -16.93 -0.47 -1.84
N GLY A 150 -18.12 -1.01 -1.98
CA GLY A 150 -19.13 -0.68 -3.01
C GLY A 150 -20.21 -1.74 -3.03
N ILE A 151 -21.28 -1.55 -3.81
CA ILE A 151 -22.34 -2.56 -3.97
C ILE A 151 -22.34 -3.03 -5.43
N GLY A 152 -23.01 -2.34 -6.35
CA GLY A 152 -23.22 -2.82 -7.72
C GLY A 152 -21.90 -3.14 -8.44
N LYS A 153 -21.06 -2.15 -8.66
CA LYS A 153 -19.76 -2.33 -9.33
C LYS A 153 -18.89 -3.41 -8.65
N THR A 154 -18.91 -3.47 -7.33
CA THR A 154 -18.13 -4.48 -6.57
C THR A 154 -18.65 -5.89 -6.83
N ILE A 155 -19.98 -6.07 -6.89
CA ILE A 155 -20.58 -7.35 -7.21
C ILE A 155 -20.25 -7.77 -8.65
N ASP A 156 -20.33 -6.85 -9.61
CA ASP A 156 -20.01 -7.12 -11.02
C ASP A 156 -18.53 -7.53 -11.18
N GLU A 157 -17.61 -6.81 -10.56
CA GLU A 157 -16.17 -7.16 -10.56
C GLU A 157 -15.88 -8.50 -9.86
N MET A 158 -16.61 -8.81 -8.77
CA MET A 158 -16.52 -10.12 -8.12
C MET A 158 -17.02 -11.24 -9.03
N ALA A 159 -18.16 -11.08 -9.69
CA ALA A 159 -18.72 -12.09 -10.58
C ALA A 159 -17.74 -12.47 -11.70
N MET A 160 -17.11 -11.46 -12.35
CA MET A 160 -16.06 -11.70 -13.35
C MET A 160 -14.85 -12.43 -12.76
N SER A 161 -14.43 -12.03 -11.56
CA SER A 161 -13.28 -12.65 -10.88
C SER A 161 -13.56 -14.11 -10.52
N LEU A 162 -14.72 -14.38 -9.96
CA LEU A 162 -15.17 -15.74 -9.59
C LEU A 162 -15.29 -16.65 -10.80
N ALA A 163 -15.74 -16.14 -11.95
CA ALA A 163 -15.81 -16.90 -13.18
C ALA A 163 -14.44 -17.43 -13.63
N LEU A 164 -13.38 -16.60 -13.52
CA LEU A 164 -12.02 -17.02 -13.85
C LEU A 164 -11.48 -18.07 -12.87
N PHE A 165 -11.69 -17.90 -11.56
CA PHE A 165 -11.29 -18.91 -10.57
C PHE A 165 -12.06 -20.22 -10.79
N HIS A 166 -13.34 -20.15 -11.05
CA HIS A 166 -14.16 -21.32 -11.34
C HIS A 166 -13.67 -22.05 -12.62
N GLN A 167 -13.36 -21.31 -13.69
CA GLN A 167 -12.79 -21.88 -14.93
C GLN A 167 -11.49 -22.65 -14.67
N GLU A 168 -10.65 -22.17 -13.77
CA GLU A 168 -9.41 -22.84 -13.38
C GLU A 168 -9.64 -23.94 -12.32
N GLY A 169 -10.87 -24.19 -11.89
CA GLY A 169 -11.20 -25.18 -10.85
C GLY A 169 -10.70 -24.78 -9.46
N VAL A 170 -10.53 -23.49 -9.21
CA VAL A 170 -10.05 -22.95 -7.92
C VAL A 170 -11.22 -22.43 -7.11
N ARG A 171 -11.27 -22.80 -5.84
CA ARG A 171 -12.30 -22.35 -4.93
C ARG A 171 -11.93 -21.04 -4.27
N VAL A 172 -12.86 -20.08 -4.24
CA VAL A 172 -12.80 -18.87 -3.42
C VAL A 172 -13.49 -19.16 -2.09
N GLU A 173 -12.73 -19.19 -1.01
CA GLU A 173 -13.19 -19.60 0.32
C GLU A 173 -13.80 -18.48 1.12
N GLY A 174 -13.53 -17.23 0.74
CA GLY A 174 -14.09 -16.08 1.43
C GLY A 174 -13.74 -14.76 0.76
N VAL A 175 -14.46 -13.72 1.16
CA VAL A 175 -14.30 -12.36 0.66
C VAL A 175 -14.02 -11.42 1.83
N ILE A 176 -13.07 -10.51 1.64
CA ILE A 176 -12.81 -9.37 2.54
C ILE A 176 -13.06 -8.09 1.76
N VAL A 177 -13.92 -7.24 2.27
CA VAL A 177 -14.21 -5.92 1.70
C VAL A 177 -13.32 -4.88 2.35
N ASN A 178 -12.51 -4.18 1.57
CA ASN A 178 -11.55 -3.20 2.08
C ASN A 178 -11.90 -1.77 1.63
N LYS A 179 -11.39 -0.79 2.35
CA LYS A 179 -11.56 0.65 2.06
C LYS A 179 -13.02 1.10 2.03
N VAL A 180 -13.80 0.64 2.98
CA VAL A 180 -15.21 1.03 3.13
C VAL A 180 -15.30 2.33 3.92
N LEU A 181 -16.01 3.33 3.39
CA LEU A 181 -16.27 4.55 4.14
C LEU A 181 -17.03 4.21 5.45
N PRO A 182 -16.65 4.78 6.61
CA PRO A 182 -17.22 4.41 7.90
C PRO A 182 -18.75 4.49 7.96
N ASP A 183 -19.34 5.49 7.34
CA ASP A 183 -20.79 5.69 7.24
C ASP A 183 -21.51 4.63 6.37
N LYS A 184 -20.78 3.82 5.61
CA LYS A 184 -21.32 2.81 4.69
C LYS A 184 -21.10 1.37 5.14
N ILE A 185 -20.39 1.14 6.24
CA ILE A 185 -20.01 -0.21 6.69
C ILE A 185 -21.24 -1.12 6.82
N GLU A 186 -22.24 -0.71 7.59
CA GLU A 186 -23.43 -1.53 7.84
C GLU A 186 -24.22 -1.80 6.55
N LYS A 187 -24.35 -0.79 5.70
CA LYS A 187 -25.01 -0.95 4.40
C LYS A 187 -24.30 -1.97 3.52
N ILE A 188 -22.98 -1.88 3.44
CA ILE A 188 -22.15 -2.79 2.64
C ILE A 188 -22.19 -4.19 3.21
N ARG A 189 -22.02 -4.36 4.52
CA ARG A 189 -22.15 -5.65 5.21
C ARG A 189 -23.48 -6.34 4.90
N HIS A 190 -24.58 -5.58 4.96
CA HIS A 190 -25.92 -6.11 4.69
C HIS A 190 -26.09 -6.58 3.25
N TYR A 191 -25.80 -5.74 2.26
CA TYR A 191 -26.08 -6.08 0.85
C TYR A 191 -25.08 -7.07 0.26
N LEU A 192 -23.76 -6.89 0.50
CA LEU A 192 -22.78 -7.87 0.05
C LEU A 192 -22.94 -9.20 0.81
N GLY A 193 -23.26 -9.16 2.10
CA GLY A 193 -23.54 -10.38 2.85
C GLY A 193 -24.68 -11.19 2.25
N LYS A 194 -25.78 -10.57 1.81
CA LYS A 194 -26.88 -11.25 1.11
C LYS A 194 -26.44 -11.91 -0.18
N VAL A 195 -25.69 -11.18 -1.02
CA VAL A 195 -25.22 -11.71 -2.31
C VAL A 195 -24.21 -12.85 -2.10
N LEU A 196 -23.24 -12.65 -1.23
CA LEU A 196 -22.22 -13.67 -0.94
C LEU A 196 -22.85 -14.92 -0.31
N ASN A 197 -23.83 -14.76 0.58
CA ASN A 197 -24.56 -15.90 1.13
C ASN A 197 -25.31 -16.69 0.04
N ALA A 198 -25.94 -15.99 -0.92
CA ALA A 198 -26.58 -16.62 -2.06
C ALA A 198 -25.58 -17.38 -2.97
N TRP A 199 -24.33 -16.93 -3.01
CA TRP A 199 -23.24 -17.61 -3.73
C TRP A 199 -22.52 -18.69 -2.90
N GLY A 200 -22.87 -18.86 -1.64
CA GLY A 200 -22.21 -19.81 -0.72
C GLY A 200 -20.78 -19.43 -0.32
N ILE A 201 -20.45 -18.14 -0.40
CA ILE A 201 -19.12 -17.60 -0.09
C ILE A 201 -19.19 -16.77 1.21
N PRO A 202 -18.39 -17.07 2.24
CA PRO A 202 -18.36 -16.30 3.48
C PRO A 202 -17.84 -14.85 3.26
N LEU A 203 -18.50 -13.88 3.92
CA LEU A 203 -17.98 -12.53 4.11
C LEU A 203 -17.11 -12.53 5.37
N LEU A 204 -15.78 -12.57 5.20
CA LEU A 204 -14.79 -12.68 6.29
C LEU A 204 -14.50 -11.35 6.98
N GLY A 205 -14.78 -10.23 6.35
CA GLY A 205 -14.53 -8.94 6.97
C GLY A 205 -14.93 -7.75 6.12
N VAL A 206 -15.14 -6.62 6.82
CA VAL A 206 -15.40 -5.32 6.20
C VAL A 206 -14.49 -4.30 6.87
N ILE A 207 -13.39 -3.96 6.21
CA ILE A 207 -12.34 -3.08 6.73
C ILE A 207 -12.67 -1.63 6.35
N PRO A 208 -12.71 -0.71 7.32
CA PRO A 208 -12.95 0.70 7.06
C PRO A 208 -11.83 1.35 6.25
N TYR A 209 -12.17 2.41 5.54
CA TYR A 209 -11.19 3.31 4.96
C TYR A 209 -10.46 4.05 6.07
N ASP A 210 -9.17 3.88 6.14
CA ASP A 210 -8.29 4.58 7.07
C ASP A 210 -7.45 5.60 6.31
N ALA A 211 -7.71 6.89 6.53
CA ALA A 211 -7.02 7.98 5.85
C ALA A 211 -5.51 7.97 6.14
N SER A 212 -5.10 7.53 7.32
CA SER A 212 -3.67 7.49 7.69
C SER A 212 -2.85 6.58 6.78
N MET A 213 -3.47 5.55 6.23
CA MET A 213 -2.83 4.65 5.25
C MET A 213 -2.49 5.37 3.93
N MET A 214 -3.12 6.52 3.65
CA MET A 214 -2.90 7.31 2.44
C MET A 214 -1.91 8.46 2.64
N PHE A 215 -1.38 8.66 3.84
CA PHE A 215 -0.42 9.73 4.08
C PHE A 215 0.92 9.44 3.40
N PRO A 216 1.37 10.31 2.47
CA PRO A 216 2.70 10.20 1.87
C PRO A 216 3.78 10.62 2.87
N LEU A 217 4.99 10.13 2.66
CA LEU A 217 6.19 10.73 3.25
C LEU A 217 6.54 12.00 2.47
N PHE A 218 7.16 12.96 3.12
CA PHE A 218 7.58 14.21 2.47
C PHE A 218 8.58 13.95 1.33
N GLU A 219 9.43 12.93 1.47
CA GLU A 219 10.33 12.49 0.41
C GLU A 219 9.59 12.03 -0.87
N LEU A 220 8.42 11.38 -0.74
CA LEU A 220 7.60 11.04 -1.92
C LEU A 220 7.06 12.29 -2.61
N ILE A 221 6.70 13.30 -1.81
CA ILE A 221 6.27 14.59 -2.34
C ILE A 221 7.43 15.26 -3.08
N ARG A 222 8.63 15.32 -2.45
CA ARG A 222 9.84 15.85 -3.10
C ARG A 222 10.10 15.20 -4.45
N ALA A 223 10.09 13.88 -4.49
CA ALA A 223 10.29 13.12 -5.73
C ALA A 223 9.23 13.44 -6.79
N SER A 224 7.96 13.52 -6.39
CA SER A 224 6.84 13.82 -7.29
C SER A 224 6.93 15.21 -7.93
N VAL A 225 7.29 16.22 -7.15
CA VAL A 225 7.45 17.62 -7.63
C VAL A 225 8.84 17.89 -8.19
N ARG A 226 9.74 16.90 -8.24
CA ARG A 226 11.16 17.04 -8.60
C ARG A 226 11.84 18.14 -7.76
N GLY A 227 11.53 18.16 -6.48
CA GLY A 227 12.00 19.18 -5.56
C GLY A 227 13.45 18.96 -5.15
N LYS A 228 14.13 20.07 -4.86
CA LYS A 228 15.48 20.12 -4.25
C LYS A 228 15.31 20.40 -2.76
N VAL A 229 16.03 19.67 -1.90
CA VAL A 229 16.05 19.93 -0.46
C VAL A 229 16.87 21.18 -0.18
N LEU A 230 16.29 22.09 0.60
CA LEU A 230 16.95 23.32 1.05
C LEU A 230 17.42 23.20 2.50
N PHE A 231 16.56 22.69 3.41
CA PHE A 231 16.81 22.62 4.84
C PHE A 231 16.32 21.30 5.43
N ASN A 232 16.97 20.87 6.51
CA ASN A 232 16.57 19.76 7.39
C ASN A 232 16.34 18.43 6.63
N PRO A 233 17.32 17.94 5.86
CA PRO A 233 17.18 16.71 5.07
C PRO A 233 16.88 15.45 5.90
N GLU A 234 17.22 15.45 7.18
CA GLU A 234 16.98 14.35 8.12
C GLU A 234 15.50 14.14 8.43
N TYR A 235 14.62 15.14 8.18
CA TYR A 235 13.17 15.06 8.40
C TYR A 235 12.35 14.76 7.14
N MET A 236 12.98 14.30 6.06
CA MET A 236 12.28 13.96 4.80
C MET A 236 11.33 12.76 4.92
N GLU A 237 11.48 11.96 5.99
CA GLU A 237 10.56 10.86 6.32
C GLU A 237 9.30 11.32 7.07
N ASN A 238 9.11 12.62 7.30
CA ASN A 238 7.89 13.14 7.93
C ASN A 238 6.66 12.73 7.12
N ARG A 239 5.61 12.33 7.86
CA ARG A 239 4.29 12.00 7.29
C ARG A 239 3.55 13.28 6.96
N ILE A 240 2.88 13.33 5.81
CA ILE A 240 2.04 14.47 5.45
C ILE A 240 0.58 14.04 5.50
N ALA A 241 -0.16 14.59 6.46
CA ALA A 241 -1.57 14.29 6.68
C ALA A 241 -2.51 15.33 6.06
N GLY A 242 -2.06 16.56 5.93
CA GLY A 242 -2.84 17.67 5.36
C GLY A 242 -1.98 18.57 4.49
N ILE A 243 -2.63 19.28 3.56
CA ILE A 243 -1.95 20.26 2.68
C ILE A 243 -2.66 21.60 2.84
N VAL A 244 -1.90 22.63 3.15
CA VAL A 244 -2.37 24.00 3.27
C VAL A 244 -1.60 24.88 2.30
N THR A 245 -2.32 25.57 1.43
CA THR A 245 -1.70 26.59 0.59
C THR A 245 -1.63 27.92 1.34
N GLY A 246 -0.55 28.70 1.11
CA GLY A 246 -0.33 29.96 1.79
C GLY A 246 -1.48 30.98 1.62
N SER A 247 -2.28 30.87 0.56
CA SER A 247 -3.45 31.72 0.31
C SER A 247 -4.68 31.36 1.17
N LEU A 248 -4.74 30.15 1.74
CA LEU A 248 -5.88 29.66 2.51
C LEU A 248 -5.61 29.55 4.02
N VAL A 249 -4.42 29.88 4.46
CA VAL A 249 -4.02 29.75 5.88
C VAL A 249 -5.00 30.41 6.84
N GLU A 250 -5.51 31.60 6.52
CA GLU A 250 -6.40 32.35 7.40
C GLU A 250 -7.77 31.70 7.63
N THR A 251 -8.22 30.86 6.68
CA THR A 251 -9.51 30.17 6.75
C THR A 251 -9.38 28.72 7.23
N TYR A 252 -8.16 28.29 7.57
CA TYR A 252 -7.87 26.89 7.88
C TYR A 252 -7.98 26.60 9.38
N ASP A 253 -8.66 25.52 9.74
CA ASP A 253 -8.72 25.07 11.13
C ASP A 253 -7.51 24.18 11.44
N LEU A 254 -6.49 24.75 12.07
CA LEU A 254 -5.26 24.06 12.44
C LEU A 254 -5.42 23.13 13.66
N ARG A 255 -6.49 23.30 14.47
CA ARG A 255 -6.67 22.53 15.71
C ARG A 255 -6.88 21.03 15.47
N ASN A 256 -7.50 20.69 14.35
CA ASN A 256 -7.84 19.32 14.00
C ASN A 256 -6.88 18.74 12.93
N GLN A 257 -5.75 19.39 12.70
CA GLN A 257 -4.79 19.00 11.68
C GLN A 257 -3.43 18.74 12.30
N SER A 258 -2.81 17.69 11.85
CA SER A 258 -1.43 17.35 12.22
C SER A 258 -0.63 17.07 10.95
N ASN A 259 0.69 17.16 11.07
CA ASN A 259 1.61 16.84 9.98
C ASN A 259 1.28 17.58 8.67
N ILE A 260 1.15 18.90 8.74
CA ILE A 260 0.73 19.76 7.63
C ILE A 260 1.91 19.99 6.66
N LEU A 261 1.64 19.83 5.36
CA LEU A 261 2.47 20.38 4.30
C LEU A 261 2.02 21.81 3.99
N LEU A 262 2.88 22.78 4.21
CA LEU A 262 2.67 24.15 3.77
C LEU A 262 3.20 24.34 2.34
N VAL A 263 2.33 24.78 1.41
CA VAL A 263 2.70 25.02 0.01
C VAL A 263 2.55 26.51 -0.30
N CYS A 264 3.63 27.17 -0.66
CA CYS A 264 3.59 28.60 -1.00
C CYS A 264 4.70 28.99 -1.98
N ASN A 265 4.50 30.15 -2.64
CA ASN A 265 5.55 30.77 -3.45
C ASN A 265 6.67 31.31 -2.57
N ALA A 266 7.93 31.25 -3.07
CA ALA A 266 9.13 31.68 -2.36
C ALA A 266 9.03 33.11 -1.80
N ILE A 267 8.54 34.06 -2.62
CA ILE A 267 8.42 35.49 -2.24
C ILE A 267 7.44 35.69 -1.08
N ARG A 268 6.43 34.83 -0.95
CA ARG A 268 5.39 34.96 0.07
C ARG A 268 5.65 34.17 1.34
N LEU A 269 6.70 33.35 1.39
CA LEU A 269 6.95 32.47 2.52
C LEU A 269 7.04 33.22 3.87
N PRO A 270 7.76 34.38 4.01
CA PRO A 270 7.83 35.09 5.27
C PRO A 270 6.46 35.58 5.78
N GLU A 271 5.63 36.08 4.86
CA GLU A 271 4.29 36.55 5.19
C GLU A 271 3.40 35.36 5.61
N VAL A 272 3.46 34.27 4.87
CA VAL A 272 2.67 33.06 5.14
C VAL A 272 3.03 32.44 6.48
N LEU A 273 4.30 32.34 6.85
CA LEU A 273 4.71 31.82 8.15
C LEU A 273 4.21 32.70 9.31
N LYS A 274 4.28 34.03 9.18
CA LYS A 274 3.68 34.94 10.18
C LYS A 274 2.18 34.73 10.33
N LYS A 275 1.46 34.54 9.22
CA LYS A 275 0.02 34.23 9.27
C LYS A 275 -0.27 32.89 9.91
N VAL A 276 0.50 31.84 9.58
CA VAL A 276 0.34 30.52 10.19
C VAL A 276 0.51 30.57 11.72
N ILE A 277 1.54 31.26 12.22
CA ILE A 277 1.73 31.44 13.67
C ILE A 277 0.57 32.19 14.27
N LYS A 278 0.15 33.31 13.68
CA LYS A 278 -0.97 34.10 14.18
C LYS A 278 -2.28 33.29 14.25
N VAL A 279 -2.56 32.49 13.22
CA VAL A 279 -3.75 31.62 13.20
C VAL A 279 -3.66 30.55 14.29
N ALA A 280 -2.48 29.94 14.47
CA ALA A 280 -2.26 28.97 15.55
C ALA A 280 -2.51 29.61 16.93
N GLU A 281 -1.95 30.79 17.20
CA GLU A 281 -2.18 31.54 18.45
C GLU A 281 -3.66 31.85 18.69
N VAL A 282 -4.38 32.35 17.67
CA VAL A 282 -5.82 32.65 17.77
C VAL A 282 -6.64 31.38 18.06
N GLN A 283 -6.18 30.24 17.55
CA GLN A 283 -6.81 28.95 17.78
C GLN A 283 -6.36 28.26 19.07
N GLY A 284 -5.49 28.92 19.87
CA GLY A 284 -5.01 28.40 21.18
C GLY A 284 -3.94 27.30 21.05
N LEU A 285 -3.27 27.22 19.92
CA LEU A 285 -2.15 26.29 19.70
C LEU A 285 -0.83 26.94 20.10
N THR A 286 0.05 26.19 20.73
CA THR A 286 1.42 26.65 21.08
C THR A 286 2.31 26.82 19.83
N HIS A 287 2.09 25.98 18.83
CA HIS A 287 2.73 26.04 17.51
C HIS A 287 1.89 25.25 16.48
N PRO A 288 1.98 25.58 15.19
CA PRO A 288 1.39 24.80 14.13
C PRO A 288 2.21 23.50 13.89
N ASP A 289 1.52 22.39 13.68
CA ASP A 289 2.17 21.10 13.36
C ASP A 289 2.50 21.01 11.87
N ILE A 290 3.59 21.70 11.45
CA ILE A 290 4.06 21.71 10.08
C ILE A 290 5.14 20.64 9.90
N ALA A 291 4.81 19.61 9.12
CA ALA A 291 5.70 18.50 8.81
C ALA A 291 6.59 18.73 7.59
N GLY A 292 6.32 19.77 6.80
CA GLY A 292 7.15 20.13 5.66
C GLY A 292 6.70 21.43 4.98
N ILE A 293 7.60 22.08 4.29
CA ILE A 293 7.33 23.27 3.47
C ILE A 293 7.76 22.98 2.02
N LEU A 294 6.84 23.19 1.09
CA LEU A 294 7.11 23.17 -0.35
C LEU A 294 7.06 24.61 -0.88
N VAL A 295 8.22 25.08 -1.31
CA VAL A 295 8.38 26.39 -1.97
C VAL A 295 8.20 26.19 -3.47
N THR A 296 7.21 26.86 -4.04
CA THR A 296 6.85 26.78 -5.48
C THR A 296 7.34 28.01 -6.25
N ASN A 297 7.41 27.93 -7.59
CA ASN A 297 7.94 28.96 -8.47
C ASN A 297 9.36 29.40 -8.07
N SER A 298 10.17 28.46 -7.62
CA SER A 298 11.57 28.75 -7.32
C SER A 298 12.41 28.53 -8.57
N GLU A 299 13.01 29.61 -9.08
CA GLU A 299 14.09 29.51 -10.05
C GLU A 299 15.39 29.20 -9.29
N ASP A 300 16.29 28.44 -9.91
CA ASP A 300 17.52 27.94 -9.29
C ASP A 300 18.26 29.06 -8.51
N GLY A 301 18.35 28.87 -7.20
CA GLY A 301 19.14 29.73 -6.35
C GLY A 301 18.44 30.95 -5.78
N HIS A 302 17.12 30.95 -5.61
CA HIS A 302 16.46 32.03 -4.90
C HIS A 302 16.95 32.10 -3.43
N PRO A 303 17.79 33.09 -3.07
CA PRO A 303 18.33 33.24 -1.71
C PRO A 303 17.26 33.69 -0.69
N LEU A 304 16.01 33.95 -1.16
CA LEU A 304 14.96 34.58 -0.37
C LEU A 304 14.61 33.83 0.92
N VAL A 305 14.62 32.49 0.91
CA VAL A 305 14.34 31.72 2.13
C VAL A 305 15.49 31.82 3.11
N ALA A 306 16.71 31.67 2.64
CA ALA A 306 17.92 31.73 3.46
C ALA A 306 18.29 33.14 3.93
N SER A 307 17.78 34.20 3.25
CA SER A 307 18.08 35.61 3.59
C SER A 307 17.09 36.23 4.58
N ASP A 308 15.91 35.60 4.79
CA ASP A 308 14.92 36.11 5.74
C ASP A 308 15.13 35.48 7.13
N ALA A 309 15.57 36.30 8.09
CA ALA A 309 15.89 35.86 9.46
C ALA A 309 14.70 35.21 10.18
N TYR A 310 13.46 35.64 9.91
CA TYR A 310 12.26 35.07 10.51
C TYR A 310 11.97 33.68 9.96
N CYS A 311 12.14 33.48 8.65
CA CYS A 311 11.99 32.16 8.05
C CYS A 311 13.03 31.19 8.61
N MET A 312 14.29 31.61 8.74
CA MET A 312 15.35 30.78 9.26
C MET A 312 15.11 30.40 10.73
N ASP A 313 14.74 31.38 11.60
CA ASP A 313 14.39 31.09 13.01
C ASP A 313 13.24 30.08 13.12
N PHE A 314 12.22 30.22 12.28
CA PHE A 314 11.11 29.28 12.24
C PHE A 314 11.55 27.86 11.82
N ILE A 315 12.29 27.76 10.70
CA ILE A 315 12.74 26.48 10.14
C ILE A 315 13.66 25.75 11.11
N GLU A 316 14.59 26.45 11.73
CA GLU A 316 15.54 25.88 12.70
C GLU A 316 14.85 25.51 14.02
N ARG A 317 14.02 26.39 14.56
CA ARG A 317 13.31 26.18 15.83
C ARG A 317 12.38 24.97 15.79
N TYR A 318 11.64 24.81 14.71
CA TYR A 318 10.66 23.72 14.56
C TYR A 318 11.20 22.54 13.72
N GLN A 319 12.46 22.57 13.32
CA GLN A 319 13.11 21.51 12.53
C GLN A 319 12.31 21.10 11.29
N VAL A 320 11.70 22.06 10.60
CA VAL A 320 10.83 21.82 9.47
C VAL A 320 11.66 21.58 8.20
N PRO A 321 11.50 20.44 7.51
CA PRO A 321 12.16 20.22 6.23
C PRO A 321 11.55 21.12 5.14
N VAL A 322 12.42 21.68 4.30
CA VAL A 322 12.01 22.59 3.23
C VAL A 322 12.55 22.09 1.90
N ILE A 323 11.66 22.00 0.92
CA ILE A 323 12.00 21.71 -0.47
C ILE A 323 11.56 22.87 -1.39
N GLU A 324 12.30 23.06 -2.47
CA GLU A 324 11.93 23.97 -3.54
C GLU A 324 11.58 23.22 -4.84
N SER A 325 10.64 23.73 -5.61
CA SER A 325 10.26 23.21 -6.93
C SER A 325 10.02 24.34 -7.94
N LYS A 326 10.39 24.09 -9.20
CA LYS A 326 10.10 24.99 -10.32
C LYS A 326 8.62 25.05 -10.71
N LEU A 327 7.83 24.07 -10.24
CA LEU A 327 6.40 24.04 -10.46
C LEU A 327 5.71 25.22 -9.77
N ASP A 328 4.65 25.72 -10.38
CA ASP A 328 3.72 26.61 -9.67
C ASP A 328 2.89 25.82 -8.65
N THR A 329 2.13 26.53 -7.82
CA THR A 329 1.32 25.90 -6.76
C THR A 329 0.29 24.93 -7.33
N TYR A 330 -0.29 25.22 -8.48
CA TYR A 330 -1.26 24.33 -9.11
C TYR A 330 -0.62 23.08 -9.68
N GLY A 331 0.47 23.21 -10.41
CA GLY A 331 1.25 22.08 -10.93
C GLY A 331 1.77 21.17 -9.80
N ALA A 332 2.23 21.76 -8.70
CA ALA A 332 2.64 21.02 -7.51
C ALA A 332 1.46 20.24 -6.91
N ALA A 333 0.29 20.85 -6.75
CA ALA A 333 -0.90 20.20 -6.23
C ALA A 333 -1.34 19.02 -7.10
N LEU A 334 -1.31 19.16 -8.43
CA LEU A 334 -1.63 18.06 -9.35
C LEU A 334 -0.66 16.88 -9.18
N ARG A 335 0.65 17.17 -9.06
CA ARG A 335 1.66 16.12 -8.85
C ARG A 335 1.49 15.41 -7.51
N ILE A 336 1.21 16.15 -6.45
CA ILE A 336 0.99 15.58 -5.12
C ILE A 336 -0.26 14.70 -5.10
N ASN A 337 -1.36 15.14 -5.71
CA ASN A 337 -2.59 14.35 -5.81
C ASN A 337 -2.43 13.05 -6.62
N ALA A 338 -1.47 13.01 -7.55
CA ALA A 338 -1.17 11.84 -8.34
C ALA A 338 -0.25 10.83 -7.64
N ILE A 339 0.22 11.11 -6.40
CA ILE A 339 1.08 10.20 -5.67
C ILE A 339 0.30 8.93 -5.28
N GLU A 340 0.74 7.80 -5.82
CA GLU A 340 0.26 6.50 -5.36
C GLU A 340 0.96 6.12 -4.05
N VAL A 341 0.22 6.24 -2.96
CA VAL A 341 0.75 5.91 -1.63
C VAL A 341 0.55 4.41 -1.37
N LYS A 342 1.65 3.67 -1.35
CA LYS A 342 1.70 2.24 -1.00
C LYS A 342 2.39 2.06 0.35
N ILE A 343 2.03 0.97 1.04
CA ILE A 343 2.82 0.48 2.16
C ILE A 343 4.19 0.00 1.64
N ASN A 344 5.26 0.34 2.33
CA ASN A 344 6.62 -0.04 1.93
C ASN A 344 7.55 -0.10 3.15
N THR A 345 8.81 -0.48 2.94
CA THR A 345 9.81 -0.65 4.01
C THR A 345 10.15 0.64 4.78
N ARG A 346 9.79 1.82 4.25
CA ARG A 346 9.99 3.13 4.88
C ARG A 346 8.76 3.58 5.69
N THR A 347 7.69 2.78 5.68
CA THR A 347 6.43 3.09 6.37
C THR A 347 6.04 2.00 7.38
N PRO A 348 6.90 1.66 8.39
CA PRO A 348 6.64 0.56 9.34
C PRO A 348 5.35 0.77 10.13
N TRP A 349 4.95 2.02 10.39
CA TRP A 349 3.70 2.34 11.04
C TRP A 349 2.46 1.92 10.21
N LYS A 350 2.55 1.90 8.88
CA LYS A 350 1.46 1.37 8.03
C LYS A 350 1.38 -0.15 8.13
N ALA A 351 2.51 -0.82 8.32
CA ALA A 351 2.51 -2.26 8.55
C ALA A 351 1.83 -2.61 9.89
N ALA A 352 2.15 -1.86 10.95
CA ALA A 352 1.47 -2.00 12.24
C ALA A 352 -0.03 -1.74 12.10
N ARG A 353 -0.41 -0.63 11.45
CA ARG A 353 -1.82 -0.28 11.24
C ARG A 353 -2.58 -1.31 10.40
N ALA A 354 -1.95 -1.88 9.39
CA ALA A 354 -2.51 -2.97 8.59
C ALA A 354 -2.85 -4.20 9.46
N THR A 355 -1.97 -4.53 10.40
CA THR A 355 -2.18 -5.64 11.34
C THR A 355 -3.38 -5.35 12.27
N GLU A 356 -3.43 -4.14 12.85
CA GLU A 356 -4.56 -3.72 13.70
C GLU A 356 -5.90 -3.80 12.95
N LEU A 357 -5.95 -3.24 11.73
CA LEU A 357 -7.17 -3.25 10.91
C LEU A 357 -7.65 -4.67 10.60
N VAL A 358 -6.75 -5.58 10.29
CA VAL A 358 -7.12 -6.97 10.02
C VAL A 358 -7.58 -7.67 11.29
N GLN A 359 -6.89 -7.49 12.42
CA GLN A 359 -7.29 -8.09 13.69
C GLN A 359 -8.66 -7.59 14.18
N GLU A 360 -8.98 -6.32 13.93
CA GLU A 360 -10.24 -5.72 14.38
C GLU A 360 -11.43 -6.05 13.46
N TYR A 361 -11.21 -6.09 12.14
CA TYR A 361 -12.31 -6.13 11.17
C TYR A 361 -12.42 -7.41 10.36
N VAL A 362 -11.51 -8.37 10.52
CA VAL A 362 -11.54 -9.66 9.81
C VAL A 362 -11.77 -10.79 10.82
N ALA A 363 -12.73 -11.66 10.55
CA ALA A 363 -13.02 -12.85 11.34
C ALA A 363 -11.94 -13.93 11.09
N LEU A 364 -10.79 -13.78 11.73
CA LEU A 364 -9.64 -14.69 11.56
C LEU A 364 -9.95 -16.11 11.99
N ASP A 365 -10.71 -16.29 13.06
CA ASP A 365 -11.10 -17.62 13.55
C ASP A 365 -11.99 -18.35 12.54
N ASP A 366 -12.88 -17.61 11.87
CA ASP A 366 -13.71 -18.17 10.78
C ASP A 366 -12.83 -18.56 9.59
N LEU A 367 -11.86 -17.70 9.22
CA LEU A 367 -10.89 -18.02 8.17
C LEU A 367 -10.12 -19.30 8.51
N ILE A 368 -9.58 -19.40 9.71
CA ILE A 368 -8.84 -20.59 10.18
C ILE A 368 -9.76 -21.82 10.12
N THR A 369 -10.96 -21.74 10.69
CA THR A 369 -11.94 -22.84 10.70
C THR A 369 -12.27 -23.31 9.29
N ILE A 370 -12.48 -22.41 8.33
CA ILE A 370 -12.74 -22.75 6.93
C ILE A 370 -11.60 -23.58 6.33
N PHE A 371 -10.35 -23.20 6.63
CA PHE A 371 -9.19 -23.88 6.08
C PHE A 371 -8.89 -25.22 6.79
N GLU A 372 -9.23 -25.36 8.05
CA GLU A 372 -9.05 -26.61 8.82
C GLU A 372 -10.13 -27.63 8.55
N THR A 373 -11.40 -27.21 8.36
CA THR A 373 -12.54 -28.11 8.26
C THR A 373 -12.89 -28.51 6.83
N ARG A 374 -12.54 -27.69 5.82
CA ARG A 374 -12.84 -28.01 4.42
C ARG A 374 -11.60 -28.60 3.75
N PRO A 375 -11.71 -29.74 3.07
CA PRO A 375 -10.61 -30.31 2.29
C PRO A 375 -10.21 -29.35 1.14
N ALA A 376 -8.92 -29.37 0.78
CA ALA A 376 -8.34 -28.57 -0.28
C ALA A 376 -8.89 -28.95 -1.66
#